data_685085a772d8c2c5034e71b7327a03ea
#
_entry.id   685085a772d8c2c5034e71b7327a03ea
#
_cell.length_a   1.000
_cell.length_b   1.000
_cell.length_c   1.000
_cell.angle_alpha   90.00
_cell.angle_beta   90.00
_cell.angle_gamma   90.00
#
_symmetry.space_group_name_H-M   'P 1'
#
loop_
_entity.id
_entity.type
_entity.pdbx_description
1 polymer ?
#
loop_
_entity_poly.entity_id
_entity_poly.type
_entity_poly.pdbx_seq_one_letter_code
_entity_poly.pdbx_strand_id
1 'polypeptide(L)'
;MKGKFTSVILAVVLVVITVGTVFFGYSKASGKAAKSSVEGEQRYAWPLATCSTEDTITHIFATQFAKEVEKLSDGKMKINVYPQSTLGGDRELMESCKDGDIPFVVQSPAPQVSFMPQLCVFDTPCVFENIDDARKAIDNADFQKEIQKIYKGAGYDLLGIADQCFRVMTSAKPFTGIESFKGQKIRTMENAYHLQFWKQMGANPTPMSFSEVYIGLQQ
;
A
#
# COMPACT_ATOMS: atom_id res chain seq x y z
N MET A 1 -44.40 33.91 32.24
CA MET A 1 -43.03 34.02 31.73
C MET A 1 -41.92 33.54 32.66
N LYS A 2 -42.15 33.18 33.94
CA LYS A 2 -41.14 32.72 34.91
C LYS A 2 -40.70 31.24 34.72
N GLY A 3 -41.55 30.38 34.14
CA GLY A 3 -41.21 28.93 34.02
C GLY A 3 -40.23 28.55 32.89
N LYS A 4 -40.12 29.36 31.84
CA LYS A 4 -39.19 29.06 30.72
C LYS A 4 -37.72 29.44 31.03
N PHE A 5 -37.50 30.41 31.91
CA PHE A 5 -36.16 30.86 32.27
C PHE A 5 -35.45 29.86 33.23
N THR A 6 -36.23 29.24 34.11
CA THR A 6 -35.68 28.20 35.02
C THR A 6 -35.31 26.92 34.29
N SER A 7 -36.10 26.52 33.24
CA SER A 7 -35.73 25.34 32.44
C SER A 7 -34.46 25.53 31.62
N VAL A 8 -34.24 26.72 31.06
CA VAL A 8 -33.01 27.03 30.30
C VAL A 8 -31.78 27.05 31.18
N ILE A 9 -31.88 27.64 32.39
CA ILE A 9 -30.77 27.67 33.35
C ILE A 9 -30.46 26.26 33.82
N LEU A 10 -31.45 25.40 34.08
CA LEU A 10 -31.24 24.01 34.49
C LEU A 10 -30.57 23.19 33.36
N ALA A 11 -30.93 23.40 32.10
CA ALA A 11 -30.30 22.74 30.96
C ALA A 11 -28.83 23.17 30.77
N VAL A 12 -28.52 24.45 30.90
CA VAL A 12 -27.16 24.99 30.81
C VAL A 12 -26.29 24.47 31.95
N VAL A 13 -26.81 24.40 33.18
CA VAL A 13 -26.09 23.86 34.31
C VAL A 13 -25.81 22.36 34.15
N LEU A 14 -26.76 21.59 33.58
CA LEU A 14 -26.58 20.16 33.30
C LEU A 14 -25.51 19.91 32.21
N VAL A 15 -25.48 20.73 31.14
CA VAL A 15 -24.46 20.66 30.10
C VAL A 15 -23.06 21.03 30.66
N VAL A 16 -22.97 22.04 31.50
CA VAL A 16 -21.70 22.43 32.13
C VAL A 16 -21.18 21.34 33.10
N ILE A 17 -22.06 20.67 33.84
CA ILE A 17 -21.69 19.56 34.73
C ILE A 17 -21.26 18.35 33.94
N THR A 18 -21.94 17.99 32.84
CA THR A 18 -21.55 16.84 31.98
C THR A 18 -20.25 17.09 31.23
N VAL A 19 -20.05 18.30 30.68
CA VAL A 19 -18.78 18.68 30.04
C VAL A 19 -17.64 18.74 31.07
N GLY A 20 -17.88 19.29 32.27
CA GLY A 20 -16.89 19.33 33.33
C GLY A 20 -16.50 17.96 33.85
N THR A 21 -17.44 17.02 34.00
CA THR A 21 -17.14 15.65 34.45
C THR A 21 -16.42 14.83 33.39
N VAL A 22 -16.72 15.02 32.10
CA VAL A 22 -15.99 14.39 31.01
C VAL A 22 -14.58 14.96 30.90
N PHE A 23 -14.41 16.29 31.00
CA PHE A 23 -13.09 16.91 30.95
C PHE A 23 -12.22 16.58 32.20
N PHE A 24 -12.82 16.53 33.40
CA PHE A 24 -12.10 16.13 34.61
C PHE A 24 -11.82 14.62 34.65
N GLY A 25 -12.69 13.79 34.09
CA GLY A 25 -12.46 12.35 33.88
C GLY A 25 -11.34 12.06 32.87
N TYR A 26 -11.29 12.85 31.81
CA TYR A 26 -10.26 12.71 30.75
C TYR A 26 -8.88 13.19 31.24
N SER A 27 -8.82 14.29 31.99
CA SER A 27 -7.54 14.76 32.55
C SER A 27 -7.02 13.86 33.69
N LYS A 28 -7.91 13.16 34.42
CA LYS A 28 -7.50 12.18 35.43
C LYS A 28 -7.13 10.81 34.85
N ALA A 29 -7.69 10.46 33.70
CA ALA A 29 -7.31 9.25 32.97
C ALA A 29 -5.99 9.42 32.21
N SER A 30 -5.68 10.62 31.68
CA SER A 30 -4.38 10.91 31.08
C SER A 30 -3.26 11.15 32.07
N GLY A 31 -3.57 11.42 33.34
CA GLY A 31 -2.60 11.63 34.43
C GLY A 31 -2.17 10.37 35.19
N LYS A 32 -2.76 9.22 34.90
CA LYS A 32 -2.34 7.91 35.40
C LYS A 32 -2.10 6.95 34.20
N ALA A 33 -1.23 7.32 33.32
CA ALA A 33 -0.37 6.31 32.74
C ALA A 33 0.40 5.74 33.94
N ALA A 34 -0.08 4.62 34.49
CA ALA A 34 0.65 3.88 35.48
C ALA A 34 2.06 3.72 34.93
N LYS A 35 3.06 4.30 35.55
CA LYS A 35 4.41 3.81 35.47
C LYS A 35 4.36 2.40 36.07
N SER A 36 3.90 1.45 35.28
CA SER A 36 4.27 0.07 35.44
C SER A 36 5.75 0.04 35.09
N SER A 37 6.57 0.19 36.10
CA SER A 37 7.98 -0.18 36.07
C SER A 37 8.06 -1.70 36.12
N VAL A 38 7.52 -2.34 35.10
CA VAL A 38 8.02 -3.59 34.60
C VAL A 38 9.09 -3.14 33.60
N GLU A 39 10.35 -3.38 33.91
CA GLU A 39 11.42 -3.45 32.91
C GLU A 39 11.03 -4.54 31.92
N GLY A 40 10.02 -4.27 31.09
CA GLY A 40 9.54 -5.07 30.02
C GLY A 40 10.30 -4.66 28.78
N GLU A 41 10.97 -5.59 28.19
CA GLU A 41 11.62 -5.47 26.90
C GLU A 41 10.68 -4.78 25.91
N GLN A 42 11.12 -3.68 25.29
CA GLN A 42 10.29 -2.89 24.39
C GLN A 42 9.87 -3.75 23.17
N ARG A 43 8.58 -3.82 22.91
CA ARG A 43 8.01 -4.58 21.79
C ARG A 43 7.34 -3.61 20.82
N TYR A 44 7.49 -3.92 19.55
CA TYR A 44 6.93 -3.14 18.44
C TYR A 44 5.96 -4.01 17.64
N ALA A 45 4.87 -3.39 17.19
CA ALA A 45 3.92 -4.00 16.27
C ALA A 45 3.56 -2.99 15.19
N TRP A 46 3.75 -3.36 13.91
CA TRP A 46 3.50 -2.49 12.77
C TRP A 46 2.63 -3.17 11.73
N PRO A 47 1.77 -2.39 11.03
CA PRO A 47 1.08 -2.87 9.83
C PRO A 47 2.04 -2.93 8.64
N LEU A 48 1.85 -3.96 7.80
CA LEU A 48 2.36 -4.06 6.46
C LEU A 48 1.18 -4.29 5.53
N ALA A 49 1.01 -3.46 4.52
CA ALA A 49 -0.13 -3.53 3.61
C ALA A 49 0.27 -3.95 2.20
N THR A 50 -0.63 -4.66 1.54
CA THR A 50 -0.55 -5.00 0.11
C THR A 50 -1.94 -5.10 -0.51
N CYS A 51 -2.07 -4.71 -1.78
CA CYS A 51 -3.32 -4.87 -2.53
C CYS A 51 -3.54 -6.31 -3.01
N SER A 52 -2.51 -7.13 -2.98
CA SER A 52 -2.52 -8.49 -3.53
C SER A 52 -3.30 -9.46 -2.66
N THR A 53 -3.89 -10.48 -3.29
CA THR A 53 -4.57 -11.61 -2.62
C THR A 53 -3.55 -12.55 -1.96
N GLU A 54 -4.01 -13.37 -1.04
CA GLU A 54 -3.16 -14.24 -0.20
C GLU A 54 -2.42 -15.33 -0.98
N ASP A 55 -2.89 -15.69 -2.17
CA ASP A 55 -2.32 -16.69 -3.06
C ASP A 55 -1.22 -16.15 -3.99
N THR A 56 -0.86 -14.87 -3.87
CA THR A 56 0.11 -14.22 -4.73
C THR A 56 1.53 -14.23 -4.16
N ILE A 57 2.52 -14.14 -5.06
CA ILE A 57 3.94 -13.98 -4.68
C ILE A 57 4.14 -12.75 -3.80
N THR A 58 3.45 -11.65 -4.09
CA THR A 58 3.53 -10.41 -3.31
C THR A 58 3.13 -10.63 -1.84
N HIS A 59 2.03 -11.36 -1.59
CA HIS A 59 1.61 -11.68 -0.23
C HIS A 59 2.55 -12.68 0.45
N ILE A 60 3.03 -13.67 -0.28
CA ILE A 60 4.03 -14.63 0.22
C ILE A 60 5.30 -13.88 0.67
N PHE A 61 5.79 -12.95 -0.15
CA PHE A 61 6.95 -12.12 0.19
C PHE A 61 6.69 -11.29 1.46
N ALA A 62 5.54 -10.62 1.55
CA ALA A 62 5.15 -9.85 2.73
C ALA A 62 5.10 -10.71 4.00
N THR A 63 4.52 -11.91 3.88
CA THR A 63 4.40 -12.85 5.00
C THR A 63 5.76 -13.41 5.45
N GLN A 64 6.65 -13.72 4.50
CA GLN A 64 8.00 -14.18 4.83
C GLN A 64 8.83 -13.06 5.47
N PHE A 65 8.74 -11.84 4.94
CA PHE A 65 9.36 -10.68 5.57
C PHE A 65 8.91 -10.52 7.03
N ALA A 66 7.60 -10.59 7.29
CA ALA A 66 7.06 -10.49 8.65
C ALA A 66 7.60 -11.58 9.59
N LYS A 67 7.65 -12.83 9.12
CA LYS A 67 8.21 -13.96 9.88
C LYS A 67 9.70 -13.80 10.20
N GLU A 68 10.49 -13.37 9.22
CA GLU A 68 11.93 -13.19 9.45
C GLU A 68 12.21 -12.02 10.38
N VAL A 69 11.46 -10.91 10.31
CA VAL A 69 11.57 -9.81 11.26
C VAL A 69 11.25 -10.27 12.68
N GLU A 70 10.17 -11.02 12.88
CA GLU A 70 9.80 -11.56 14.20
C GLU A 70 10.89 -12.49 14.74
N LYS A 71 11.39 -13.41 13.92
CA LYS A 71 12.45 -14.34 14.26
C LYS A 71 13.78 -13.65 14.59
N LEU A 72 14.24 -12.72 13.73
CA LEU A 72 15.52 -12.02 13.92
C LEU A 72 15.50 -11.05 15.11
N SER A 73 14.32 -10.61 15.52
CA SER A 73 14.14 -9.74 16.68
C SER A 73 13.84 -10.48 17.99
N ASP A 74 13.92 -11.82 18.00
CA ASP A 74 13.51 -12.65 19.14
C ASP A 74 12.09 -12.31 19.64
N GLY A 75 11.15 -12.07 18.69
CA GLY A 75 9.75 -11.73 18.96
C GLY A 75 9.52 -10.30 19.46
N LYS A 76 10.53 -9.43 19.47
CA LYS A 76 10.40 -8.02 19.88
C LYS A 76 9.70 -7.15 18.84
N MET A 77 9.81 -7.52 17.57
CA MET A 77 9.21 -6.82 16.44
C MET A 77 8.20 -7.72 15.75
N LYS A 78 6.95 -7.28 15.69
CA LYS A 78 5.88 -8.00 15.00
C LYS A 78 5.36 -7.17 13.84
N ILE A 79 5.22 -7.81 12.68
CA ILE A 79 4.61 -7.20 11.50
C ILE A 79 3.29 -7.90 11.20
N ASN A 80 2.19 -7.15 11.22
CA ASN A 80 0.87 -7.65 10.88
C ASN A 80 0.59 -7.37 9.41
N VAL A 81 0.43 -8.43 8.60
CA VAL A 81 0.19 -8.30 7.16
C VAL A 81 -1.30 -8.12 6.88
N TYR A 82 -1.65 -7.09 6.09
CA TYR A 82 -2.99 -6.74 5.66
C TYR A 82 -3.08 -6.84 4.13
N PRO A 83 -3.59 -7.97 3.59
CA PRO A 83 -3.73 -8.20 2.15
C PRO A 83 -5.02 -7.60 1.58
N GLN A 84 -5.25 -7.80 0.27
CA GLN A 84 -6.51 -7.56 -0.43
C GLN A 84 -7.02 -6.12 -0.34
N SER A 85 -6.10 -5.15 -0.39
CA SER A 85 -6.45 -3.72 -0.28
C SER A 85 -7.23 -3.36 1.00
N THR A 86 -7.10 -4.16 2.08
CA THR A 86 -7.80 -3.94 3.36
C THR A 86 -7.52 -2.55 3.94
N LEU A 87 -6.32 -2.02 3.72
CA LEU A 87 -5.90 -0.70 4.20
C LEU A 87 -5.84 0.36 3.07
N GLY A 88 -6.32 0.06 1.87
CA GLY A 88 -6.35 0.97 0.74
C GLY A 88 -5.80 0.37 -0.55
N GLY A 89 -5.96 1.07 -1.67
CA GLY A 89 -5.39 0.75 -2.97
C GLY A 89 -3.89 1.08 -3.06
N ASP A 90 -3.24 0.67 -4.16
CA ASP A 90 -1.79 0.85 -4.33
C ASP A 90 -1.34 2.30 -4.14
N ARG A 91 -2.10 3.27 -4.64
CA ARG A 91 -1.80 4.69 -4.52
C ARG A 91 -1.95 5.18 -3.10
N GLU A 92 -3.07 4.89 -2.45
CA GLU A 92 -3.35 5.30 -1.08
C GLU A 92 -2.32 4.71 -0.10
N LEU A 93 -1.88 3.47 -0.34
CA LEU A 93 -0.85 2.84 0.47
C LEU A 93 0.50 3.56 0.36
N MET A 94 0.88 4.04 -0.84
CA MET A 94 2.10 4.83 -1.00
C MET A 94 1.99 6.18 -0.28
N GLU A 95 0.85 6.86 -0.38
CA GLU A 95 0.59 8.11 0.33
C GLU A 95 0.64 7.90 1.85
N SER A 96 -0.07 6.89 2.37
CA SER A 96 -0.06 6.55 3.81
C SER A 96 1.33 6.12 4.32
N CYS A 97 2.13 5.46 3.48
CA CYS A 97 3.51 5.10 3.82
C CYS A 97 4.38 6.35 3.96
N LYS A 98 4.24 7.30 3.06
CA LYS A 98 4.97 8.58 3.08
C LYS A 98 4.61 9.42 4.30
N ASP A 99 3.33 9.42 4.67
CA ASP A 99 2.83 10.17 5.84
C ASP A 99 3.15 9.47 7.18
N GLY A 100 3.60 8.20 7.12
CA GLY A 100 4.01 7.42 8.28
C GLY A 100 2.88 6.65 8.98
N ASP A 101 1.66 6.66 8.42
CA ASP A 101 0.50 5.93 8.97
C ASP A 101 0.65 4.42 8.77
N ILE A 102 1.17 3.99 7.62
CA ILE A 102 1.46 2.59 7.28
C ILE A 102 2.96 2.47 6.98
N PRO A 103 3.78 1.99 7.93
CA PRO A 103 5.24 2.01 7.78
C PRO A 103 5.78 1.04 6.73
N PHE A 104 5.05 -0.02 6.38
CA PHE A 104 5.50 -1.03 5.42
C PHE A 104 4.45 -1.30 4.35
N VAL A 105 4.90 -1.27 3.09
CA VAL A 105 4.08 -1.59 1.91
C VAL A 105 4.83 -2.55 1.02
N VAL A 106 4.15 -3.58 0.51
CA VAL A 106 4.67 -4.48 -0.53
C VAL A 106 3.74 -4.42 -1.73
N GLN A 107 4.26 -3.95 -2.85
CA GLN A 107 3.48 -3.82 -4.09
C GLN A 107 4.37 -3.84 -5.33
N SER A 108 3.75 -4.00 -6.52
CA SER A 108 4.42 -3.85 -7.81
C SER A 108 5.00 -2.44 -8.00
N PRO A 109 6.13 -2.24 -8.69
CA PRO A 109 6.63 -0.91 -9.02
C PRO A 109 5.71 -0.14 -9.99
N ALA A 110 4.85 -0.82 -10.74
CA ALA A 110 4.04 -0.19 -11.76
C ALA A 110 3.13 0.96 -11.26
N PRO A 111 2.36 0.85 -10.18
CA PRO A 111 1.61 1.99 -9.63
C PRO A 111 2.50 3.08 -9.04
N GLN A 112 3.72 2.74 -8.65
CA GLN A 112 4.66 3.66 -8.00
C GLN A 112 5.28 4.68 -8.97
N VAL A 113 5.15 4.50 -10.29
CA VAL A 113 5.68 5.44 -11.30
C VAL A 113 5.07 6.85 -11.20
N SER A 114 3.89 6.99 -10.60
CA SER A 114 3.28 8.29 -10.33
C SER A 114 4.01 9.08 -9.25
N PHE A 115 4.74 8.41 -8.36
CA PHE A 115 5.58 8.98 -7.32
C PHE A 115 7.05 9.04 -7.74
N MET A 116 7.50 8.06 -8.50
CA MET A 116 8.89 7.84 -8.94
C MET A 116 8.91 7.43 -10.41
N PRO A 117 8.86 8.37 -11.36
CA PRO A 117 8.77 8.05 -12.82
C PRO A 117 9.89 7.16 -13.34
N GLN A 118 11.07 7.17 -12.71
CA GLN A 118 12.22 6.35 -13.10
C GLN A 118 11.95 4.85 -12.96
N LEU A 119 10.97 4.45 -12.11
CA LEU A 119 10.58 3.05 -11.96
C LEU A 119 9.91 2.46 -13.21
N CYS A 120 9.62 3.30 -14.23
CA CYS A 120 9.16 2.82 -15.54
C CYS A 120 10.15 1.86 -16.21
N VAL A 121 11.41 1.81 -15.77
CA VAL A 121 12.38 0.82 -16.25
C VAL A 121 11.88 -0.61 -16.08
N PHE A 122 11.11 -0.90 -15.03
CA PHE A 122 10.52 -2.22 -14.80
C PHE A 122 9.34 -2.54 -15.71
N ASP A 123 8.77 -1.53 -16.36
CA ASP A 123 7.61 -1.66 -17.26
C ASP A 123 8.01 -1.60 -18.74
N THR A 124 9.31 -1.47 -19.04
CA THR A 124 9.80 -1.39 -20.42
C THR A 124 9.66 -2.75 -21.10
N PRO A 125 8.89 -2.85 -22.19
CA PRO A 125 8.68 -4.12 -22.87
C PRO A 125 9.97 -4.71 -23.45
N CYS A 126 10.12 -6.03 -23.39
CA CYS A 126 11.19 -6.79 -24.05
C CYS A 126 12.62 -6.41 -23.64
N VAL A 127 12.83 -5.83 -22.45
CA VAL A 127 14.17 -5.48 -21.94
C VAL A 127 14.98 -6.74 -21.61
N PHE A 128 14.32 -7.78 -21.10
CA PHE A 128 14.95 -9.03 -20.73
C PHE A 128 14.43 -10.18 -21.60
N GLU A 129 15.32 -11.05 -22.04
CA GLU A 129 14.96 -12.24 -22.79
C GLU A 129 14.40 -13.36 -21.90
N ASN A 130 14.88 -13.42 -20.68
CA ASN A 130 14.52 -14.44 -19.69
C ASN A 130 14.60 -13.91 -18.26
N ILE A 131 14.07 -14.70 -17.31
CA ILE A 131 13.99 -14.30 -15.91
C ILE A 131 15.35 -14.26 -15.21
N ASP A 132 16.31 -15.08 -15.66
CA ASP A 132 17.63 -15.13 -15.02
C ASP A 132 18.44 -13.86 -15.33
N ASP A 133 18.28 -13.29 -16.52
CA ASP A 133 18.91 -12.02 -16.87
C ASP A 133 18.23 -10.85 -16.13
N ALA A 134 16.92 -10.90 -15.94
CA ALA A 134 16.22 -9.93 -15.09
C ALA A 134 16.70 -9.99 -13.63
N ARG A 135 16.87 -11.20 -13.08
CA ARG A 135 17.40 -11.40 -11.71
C ARG A 135 18.82 -10.88 -11.56
N LYS A 136 19.70 -11.19 -12.52
CA LYS A 136 21.08 -10.65 -12.51
C LYS A 136 21.09 -9.12 -12.50
N ALA A 137 20.18 -8.48 -13.24
CA ALA A 137 20.09 -7.02 -13.24
C ALA A 137 19.58 -6.48 -11.91
N ILE A 138 18.55 -7.11 -11.33
CA ILE A 138 17.99 -6.72 -10.03
C ILE A 138 19.00 -6.93 -8.90
N ASP A 139 19.77 -8.02 -8.95
CA ASP A 139 20.78 -8.36 -7.94
C ASP A 139 22.10 -7.56 -8.11
N ASN A 140 22.23 -6.79 -9.19
CA ASN A 140 23.41 -5.96 -9.40
C ASN A 140 23.47 -4.83 -8.36
N ALA A 141 24.60 -4.73 -7.65
CA ALA A 141 24.77 -3.78 -6.55
C ALA A 141 24.65 -2.30 -6.97
N ASP A 142 25.13 -1.95 -8.16
CA ASP A 142 25.02 -0.58 -8.66
C ASP A 142 23.56 -0.25 -9.05
N PHE A 143 22.85 -1.19 -9.65
CA PHE A 143 21.43 -1.04 -9.94
C PHE A 143 20.61 -0.85 -8.65
N GLN A 144 20.81 -1.70 -7.65
CA GLN A 144 20.14 -1.58 -6.36
C GLN A 144 20.41 -0.25 -5.69
N LYS A 145 21.66 0.22 -5.74
CA LYS A 145 22.02 1.53 -5.19
C LYS A 145 21.32 2.69 -5.88
N GLU A 146 21.18 2.65 -7.20
CA GLU A 146 20.46 3.69 -7.93
C GLU A 146 18.96 3.64 -7.65
N ILE A 147 18.35 2.47 -7.59
CA ILE A 147 16.94 2.32 -7.22
C ILE A 147 16.71 2.82 -5.78
N GLN A 148 17.53 2.45 -4.81
CA GLN A 148 17.44 2.97 -3.44
C GLN A 148 17.52 4.50 -3.38
N LYS A 149 18.38 5.11 -4.19
CA LYS A 149 18.46 6.58 -4.32
C LYS A 149 17.15 7.20 -4.81
N ILE A 150 16.50 6.56 -5.80
CA ILE A 150 15.22 7.02 -6.35
C ILE A 150 14.17 7.01 -5.25
N TYR A 151 14.03 5.90 -4.52
CA TYR A 151 13.08 5.80 -3.40
C TYR A 151 13.37 6.82 -2.32
N LYS A 152 14.62 6.94 -1.90
CA LYS A 152 15.03 7.91 -0.87
C LYS A 152 14.77 9.35 -1.28
N GLY A 153 14.99 9.70 -2.55
CA GLY A 153 14.67 11.01 -3.11
C GLY A 153 13.17 11.34 -3.10
N ALA A 154 12.31 10.32 -3.13
CA ALA A 154 10.85 10.46 -3.04
C ALA A 154 10.32 10.39 -1.58
N GLY A 155 11.19 10.14 -0.60
CA GLY A 155 10.83 10.07 0.83
C GLY A 155 10.50 8.65 1.33
N TYR A 156 10.97 7.62 0.62
CA TYR A 156 10.81 6.22 1.00
C TYR A 156 12.15 5.54 1.22
N ASP A 157 12.17 4.51 2.03
CA ASP A 157 13.30 3.58 2.14
C ASP A 157 12.94 2.24 1.49
N LEU A 158 13.69 1.85 0.46
CA LEU A 158 13.52 0.55 -0.19
C LEU A 158 14.26 -0.52 0.60
N LEU A 159 13.53 -1.46 1.19
CA LEU A 159 14.08 -2.53 2.00
C LEU A 159 14.51 -3.76 1.19
N GLY A 160 13.88 -3.99 0.03
CA GLY A 160 14.21 -5.12 -0.84
C GLY A 160 13.36 -5.15 -2.10
N ILE A 161 13.81 -5.92 -3.07
CA ILE A 161 13.13 -6.20 -4.34
C ILE A 161 13.10 -7.72 -4.52
N ALA A 162 11.95 -8.24 -4.99
CA ALA A 162 11.81 -9.62 -5.42
C ALA A 162 11.15 -9.66 -6.80
N ASP A 163 11.51 -10.66 -7.62
CA ASP A 163 10.86 -10.86 -8.90
C ASP A 163 9.47 -11.48 -8.76
N GLN A 164 8.58 -11.09 -9.65
CA GLN A 164 7.22 -11.64 -9.78
C GLN A 164 7.01 -12.18 -11.21
N CYS A 165 8.06 -12.61 -11.88
CA CYS A 165 8.07 -12.98 -13.29
C CYS A 165 7.70 -11.83 -14.24
N PHE A 166 7.33 -12.17 -15.48
CA PHE A 166 6.97 -11.19 -16.49
C PHE A 166 5.48 -10.91 -16.50
N ARG A 167 5.14 -9.70 -16.90
CA ARG A 167 3.75 -9.32 -17.13
C ARG A 167 3.21 -10.06 -18.34
N VAL A 168 2.08 -10.70 -18.17
CA VAL A 168 1.33 -11.37 -19.23
C VAL A 168 -0.05 -10.74 -19.35
N MET A 169 -0.67 -10.93 -20.52
CA MET A 169 -2.04 -10.53 -20.76
C MET A 169 -2.95 -11.76 -20.76
N THR A 170 -4.10 -11.64 -20.14
CA THR A 170 -5.18 -12.62 -20.23
C THR A 170 -6.33 -12.05 -21.06
N SER A 171 -6.99 -12.89 -21.82
CA SER A 171 -8.13 -12.46 -22.65
C SER A 171 -9.14 -13.59 -22.80
N ALA A 172 -10.43 -13.22 -22.90
CA ALA A 172 -11.51 -14.14 -23.24
C ALA A 172 -11.53 -14.54 -24.74
N LYS A 173 -10.79 -13.81 -25.59
CA LYS A 173 -10.71 -14.06 -27.04
C LYS A 173 -9.26 -14.32 -27.44
N PRO A 174 -9.00 -15.23 -28.37
CA PRO A 174 -7.64 -15.45 -28.86
C PRO A 174 -7.10 -14.22 -29.59
N PHE A 175 -5.81 -13.95 -29.43
CA PHE A 175 -5.07 -12.94 -30.17
C PHE A 175 -4.27 -13.63 -31.29
N THR A 176 -4.39 -13.09 -32.51
CA THR A 176 -3.68 -13.61 -33.71
C THR A 176 -2.63 -12.63 -34.21
N GLY A 177 -2.58 -11.42 -33.69
CA GLY A 177 -1.64 -10.38 -34.07
C GLY A 177 -2.00 -9.02 -33.45
N ILE A 178 -1.23 -8.00 -33.81
CA ILE A 178 -1.39 -6.62 -33.26
C ILE A 178 -2.79 -6.06 -33.56
N GLU A 179 -3.34 -6.37 -34.72
CA GLU A 179 -4.67 -5.89 -35.11
C GLU A 179 -5.79 -6.38 -34.19
N SER A 180 -5.55 -7.48 -33.46
CA SER A 180 -6.50 -7.99 -32.45
C SER A 180 -6.70 -7.06 -31.26
N PHE A 181 -5.80 -6.12 -31.02
CA PHE A 181 -5.92 -5.15 -29.92
C PHE A 181 -6.85 -3.98 -30.24
N LYS A 182 -7.13 -3.74 -31.51
CA LYS A 182 -7.91 -2.58 -31.95
C LYS A 182 -9.29 -2.54 -31.31
N GLY A 183 -9.53 -1.47 -30.52
CA GLY A 183 -10.78 -1.25 -29.81
C GLY A 183 -11.02 -2.16 -28.60
N GLN A 184 -10.10 -3.06 -28.24
CA GLN A 184 -10.24 -3.91 -27.05
C GLN A 184 -10.14 -3.08 -25.78
N LYS A 185 -11.03 -3.30 -24.84
CA LYS A 185 -10.91 -2.77 -23.47
C LYS A 185 -9.83 -3.58 -22.76
N ILE A 186 -8.80 -2.93 -22.27
CA ILE A 186 -7.70 -3.58 -21.51
C ILE A 186 -7.57 -2.90 -20.17
N ARG A 187 -7.79 -3.64 -19.08
CA ARG A 187 -7.47 -3.13 -17.75
C ARG A 187 -5.96 -3.04 -17.57
N THR A 188 -5.50 -1.91 -17.05
CA THR A 188 -4.12 -1.71 -16.61
C THR A 188 -4.08 -1.32 -15.13
N MET A 189 -2.91 -1.38 -14.52
CA MET A 189 -2.66 -0.65 -13.27
C MET A 189 -2.70 0.85 -13.54
N GLU A 190 -2.76 1.67 -12.52
CA GLU A 190 -2.68 3.15 -12.56
C GLU A 190 -1.26 3.58 -12.94
N ASN A 191 -0.93 3.45 -14.22
CA ASN A 191 0.39 3.67 -14.77
C ASN A 191 0.27 4.33 -16.15
N ALA A 192 0.78 5.56 -16.26
CA ALA A 192 0.69 6.34 -17.49
C ALA A 192 1.39 5.67 -18.69
N TYR A 193 2.49 4.96 -18.46
CA TYR A 193 3.24 4.26 -19.51
C TYR A 193 2.45 3.05 -20.04
N HIS A 194 1.78 2.30 -19.17
CA HIS A 194 0.88 1.23 -19.57
C HIS A 194 -0.29 1.76 -20.42
N LEU A 195 -0.90 2.86 -20.01
CA LEU A 195 -1.96 3.51 -20.78
C LEU A 195 -1.47 3.91 -22.17
N GLN A 196 -0.30 4.56 -22.23
CA GLN A 196 0.28 5.00 -23.49
C GLN A 196 0.63 3.81 -24.42
N PHE A 197 1.24 2.75 -23.87
CA PHE A 197 1.60 1.54 -24.61
C PHE A 197 0.36 0.93 -25.26
N TRP A 198 -0.66 0.60 -24.50
CA TRP A 198 -1.86 -0.05 -25.03
C TRP A 198 -2.65 0.85 -25.99
N LYS A 199 -2.64 2.15 -25.75
CA LYS A 199 -3.25 3.11 -26.66
C LYS A 199 -2.55 3.15 -28.02
N GLN A 200 -1.23 3.08 -28.05
CA GLN A 200 -0.44 3.00 -29.29
C GLN A 200 -0.69 1.68 -30.05
N MET A 201 -1.00 0.60 -29.33
CA MET A 201 -1.40 -0.68 -29.90
C MET A 201 -2.86 -0.67 -30.43
N GLY A 202 -3.56 0.46 -30.33
CA GLY A 202 -4.95 0.60 -30.79
C GLY A 202 -6.02 0.11 -29.81
N ALA A 203 -5.65 -0.29 -28.60
CA ALA A 203 -6.58 -0.69 -27.56
C ALA A 203 -7.18 0.50 -26.81
N ASN A 204 -8.20 0.25 -26.00
CA ASN A 204 -8.83 1.18 -25.07
C ASN A 204 -8.40 0.80 -23.62
N PRO A 205 -7.25 1.27 -23.14
CA PRO A 205 -6.80 0.93 -21.79
C PRO A 205 -7.62 1.68 -20.74
N THR A 206 -7.97 0.96 -19.67
CA THR A 206 -8.69 1.48 -18.52
C THR A 206 -7.85 1.27 -17.26
N PRO A 207 -7.34 2.34 -16.62
CA PRO A 207 -6.65 2.22 -15.34
C PRO A 207 -7.66 1.85 -14.26
N MET A 208 -7.27 0.90 -13.41
CA MET A 208 -8.17 0.40 -12.37
C MET A 208 -7.36 -0.22 -11.24
N SER A 209 -7.70 0.13 -9.99
CA SER A 209 -7.15 -0.47 -8.78
C SER A 209 -7.36 -1.98 -8.80
N PHE A 210 -6.47 -2.75 -8.16
CA PHE A 210 -6.58 -4.22 -8.17
C PHE A 210 -7.87 -4.72 -7.51
N SER A 211 -8.33 -4.05 -6.46
CA SER A 211 -9.58 -4.37 -5.76
C SER A 211 -10.83 -4.29 -6.64
N GLU A 212 -10.80 -3.47 -7.70
CA GLU A 212 -11.93 -3.24 -8.61
C GLU A 212 -11.92 -4.17 -9.83
N VAL A 213 -10.80 -4.88 -10.08
CA VAL A 213 -10.59 -5.66 -11.32
C VAL A 213 -11.66 -6.73 -11.51
N TYR A 214 -12.03 -7.45 -10.46
CA TYR A 214 -13.02 -8.54 -10.57
C TYR A 214 -14.38 -8.02 -11.06
N ILE A 215 -14.85 -6.91 -10.50
CA ILE A 215 -16.10 -6.27 -10.92
C ILE A 215 -15.96 -5.67 -12.32
N GLY A 216 -14.83 -5.03 -12.61
CA GLY A 216 -14.56 -4.43 -13.92
C GLY A 216 -14.47 -5.44 -15.07
N LEU A 217 -14.08 -6.68 -14.80
CA LEU A 217 -14.06 -7.75 -15.80
C LEU A 217 -15.45 -8.34 -16.10
N GLN A 218 -16.43 -8.09 -15.23
CA GLN A 218 -17.81 -8.54 -15.43
C GLN A 218 -18.68 -7.55 -16.25
N GLN A 219 -18.21 -6.31 -16.46
CA GLN A 219 -18.86 -5.24 -17.20
C GLN A 219 -18.29 -5.07 -18.60
#